data_ea280447a4841a9d9201395fdd542e66
#
_entry.id   ea280447a4841a9d9201395fdd542e66
#
_cell.length_a   1.000
_cell.length_b   1.000
_cell.length_c   1.000
_cell.angle_alpha   90.00
_cell.angle_beta   90.00
_cell.angle_gamma   90.00
#
_symmetry.space_group_name_H-M   'P 1'
#
loop_
_entity.id
_entity.type
_entity.pdbx_description
1 polymer ?
#
loop_
_entity_poly.entity_id
_entity_poly.type
_entity_poly.pdbx_seq_one_letter_code
_entity_poly.pdbx_strand_id
1 'polypeptide(L)'
;MTPNRLFQSLTAVGAKSVRFKQVSDDFWDKTNIAPAWGRTQNSWHHSLKWLEAYGVVTNEILPSDAVFVPASALFERFPDASRSKAFEWMLQALRYGRYSGSATSSLDEDLREIDSASGPSEAIERMRRRIRAIEDVTADELLRDYSDARFGRLLLYLLVFRNKAVDWDQSGYRIAFQGNELVSGFSPQFHHIFPRGFLTDKAIGKPQSGGFG
;
A
#
# COMPACT_ATOMS: atom_id res chain seq x y z
N MET A 1 2.37 -2.81 11.25
CA MET A 1 1.20 -3.63 10.84
C MET A 1 0.47 -4.11 12.09
N THR A 2 -0.86 -4.10 12.09
CA THR A 2 -1.66 -4.49 13.26
C THR A 2 -1.75 -6.02 13.37
N PRO A 3 -1.92 -6.59 14.61
CA PRO A 3 -2.14 -8.02 14.79
C PRO A 3 -3.31 -8.56 13.98
N ASN A 4 -4.37 -7.77 13.80
CA ASN A 4 -5.53 -8.15 13.00
C ASN A 4 -5.16 -8.45 11.53
N ARG A 5 -4.26 -7.67 10.93
CA ARG A 5 -3.80 -7.91 9.55
C ARG A 5 -2.99 -9.18 9.42
N LEU A 6 -2.23 -9.51 10.48
CA LEU A 6 -1.51 -10.77 10.55
C LEU A 6 -2.47 -11.97 10.49
N PHE A 7 -3.49 -11.97 11.35
CA PHE A 7 -4.48 -13.04 11.36
C PHE A 7 -5.30 -13.09 10.06
N GLN A 8 -5.67 -11.94 9.50
CA GLN A 8 -6.34 -11.89 8.20
C GLN A 8 -5.46 -12.48 7.08
N SER A 9 -4.16 -12.21 7.06
CA SER A 9 -3.26 -12.82 6.07
C SER A 9 -3.12 -14.32 6.29
N LEU A 10 -3.03 -14.78 7.54
CA LEU A 10 -2.96 -16.20 7.87
C LEU A 10 -4.20 -16.95 7.38
N THR A 11 -5.39 -16.42 7.65
CA THR A 11 -6.64 -17.06 7.20
C THR A 11 -6.88 -16.89 5.69
N ALA A 12 -6.41 -15.78 5.09
CA ALA A 12 -6.44 -15.59 3.64
C ALA A 12 -5.60 -16.65 2.91
N VAL A 13 -4.38 -16.90 3.38
CA VAL A 13 -3.45 -17.89 2.81
C VAL A 13 -3.88 -19.31 3.13
N GLY A 14 -4.29 -19.55 4.37
CA GLY A 14 -4.57 -20.92 4.85
C GLY A 14 -6.00 -21.42 4.62
N ALA A 15 -6.98 -20.52 4.70
CA ALA A 15 -8.41 -20.84 4.64
C ALA A 15 -9.16 -20.05 3.55
N LYS A 16 -8.47 -19.21 2.74
CA LYS A 16 -9.04 -18.42 1.64
C LYS A 16 -10.18 -17.47 2.07
N SER A 17 -10.18 -17.04 3.31
CA SER A 17 -11.16 -16.11 3.87
C SER A 17 -10.49 -15.18 4.87
N VAL A 18 -10.95 -13.92 4.94
CA VAL A 18 -10.59 -12.98 6.00
C VAL A 18 -11.63 -12.91 7.11
N ARG A 19 -12.73 -13.66 6.97
CA ARG A 19 -13.80 -13.73 7.97
C ARG A 19 -13.56 -14.90 8.91
N PHE A 20 -13.04 -14.64 10.09
CA PHE A 20 -12.71 -15.66 11.08
C PHE A 20 -13.89 -16.61 11.41
N LYS A 21 -15.12 -16.08 11.38
CA LYS A 21 -16.34 -16.88 11.61
C LYS A 21 -16.65 -17.90 10.49
N GLN A 22 -16.02 -17.74 9.32
CA GLN A 22 -16.18 -18.65 8.17
C GLN A 22 -15.04 -19.65 8.06
N VAL A 23 -14.01 -19.48 8.89
CA VAL A 23 -12.89 -20.43 8.98
C VAL A 23 -13.34 -21.60 9.85
N SER A 24 -13.16 -22.84 9.36
CA SER A 24 -13.52 -24.04 10.13
C SER A 24 -12.71 -24.15 11.42
N ASP A 25 -13.29 -24.75 12.45
CA ASP A 25 -12.61 -24.94 13.73
C ASP A 25 -11.34 -25.79 13.58
N ASP A 26 -11.35 -26.78 12.69
CA ASP A 26 -10.19 -27.63 12.39
C ASP A 26 -8.98 -26.86 11.85
N PHE A 27 -9.21 -25.69 11.22
CA PHE A 27 -8.10 -24.84 10.76
C PHE A 27 -7.18 -24.41 11.89
N TRP A 28 -7.74 -24.21 13.08
CA TRP A 28 -7.01 -23.71 14.24
C TRP A 28 -6.18 -24.78 14.96
N ASP A 29 -6.32 -26.04 14.55
CA ASP A 29 -5.49 -27.13 15.06
C ASP A 29 -4.04 -26.95 14.64
N LYS A 30 -3.10 -27.32 15.51
CA LYS A 30 -1.67 -27.18 15.28
C LYS A 30 -1.21 -27.81 13.97
N THR A 31 -1.81 -28.91 13.56
CA THR A 31 -1.49 -29.65 12.32
C THR A 31 -1.84 -28.85 11.05
N ASN A 32 -2.85 -27.99 11.10
CA ASN A 32 -3.34 -27.20 9.98
C ASN A 32 -2.79 -25.78 9.99
N ILE A 33 -2.74 -25.15 11.18
CA ILE A 33 -2.28 -23.77 11.30
C ILE A 33 -0.76 -23.62 11.07
N ALA A 34 0.06 -24.60 11.48
CA ALA A 34 1.51 -24.50 11.36
C ALA A 34 1.99 -24.46 9.90
N PRO A 35 1.52 -25.33 8.98
CA PRO A 35 1.82 -25.21 7.54
C PRO A 35 1.28 -23.91 6.93
N ALA A 36 0.07 -23.46 7.31
CA ALA A 36 -0.50 -22.22 6.84
C ALA A 36 0.34 -21.01 7.29
N TRP A 37 0.83 -21.03 8.52
CA TRP A 37 1.73 -20.02 9.05
C TRP A 37 3.05 -19.95 8.26
N GLY A 38 3.68 -21.10 7.97
CA GLY A 38 4.91 -21.13 7.16
C GLY A 38 4.71 -20.51 5.77
N ARG A 39 3.60 -20.83 5.08
CA ARG A 39 3.26 -20.20 3.79
C ARG A 39 3.03 -18.70 3.93
N THR A 40 2.32 -18.28 4.98
CA THR A 40 2.06 -16.87 5.26
C THR A 40 3.35 -16.09 5.50
N GLN A 41 4.28 -16.61 6.29
CA GLN A 41 5.58 -15.98 6.51
C GLN A 41 6.36 -15.81 5.19
N ASN A 42 6.41 -16.83 4.34
CA ASN A 42 7.07 -16.76 3.05
C ASN A 42 6.42 -15.73 2.13
N SER A 43 5.10 -15.71 2.01
CA SER A 43 4.38 -14.75 1.18
C SER A 43 4.54 -13.31 1.68
N TRP A 44 4.62 -13.13 3.00
CA TRP A 44 4.90 -11.84 3.60
C TRP A 44 6.30 -11.34 3.26
N HIS A 45 7.29 -12.21 3.38
CA HIS A 45 8.66 -11.86 3.02
C HIS A 45 8.75 -11.42 1.55
N HIS A 46 8.08 -12.15 0.64
CA HIS A 46 7.99 -11.76 -0.76
C HIS A 46 7.27 -10.42 -0.96
N SER A 47 6.16 -10.20 -0.28
CA SER A 47 5.38 -8.96 -0.37
C SER A 47 6.14 -7.76 0.17
N LEU A 48 6.87 -7.91 1.28
CA LEU A 48 7.71 -6.85 1.83
C LEU A 48 8.85 -6.48 0.89
N LYS A 49 9.59 -7.46 0.37
CA LYS A 49 10.64 -7.21 -0.62
C LYS A 49 10.10 -6.58 -1.91
N TRP A 50 8.92 -6.97 -2.33
CA TRP A 50 8.25 -6.35 -3.46
C TRP A 50 7.95 -4.88 -3.17
N LEU A 51 7.37 -4.53 -2.02
CA LEU A 51 7.09 -3.16 -1.64
C LEU A 51 8.36 -2.31 -1.51
N GLU A 52 9.42 -2.85 -0.88
CA GLU A 52 10.73 -2.21 -0.77
C GLU A 52 11.31 -1.86 -2.15
N ALA A 53 11.21 -2.77 -3.11
CA ALA A 53 11.71 -2.53 -4.47
C ALA A 53 11.03 -1.32 -5.17
N TYR A 54 9.81 -0.98 -4.77
CA TYR A 54 9.08 0.19 -5.24
C TYR A 54 9.18 1.39 -4.29
N GLY A 55 9.97 1.30 -3.21
CA GLY A 55 10.19 2.39 -2.26
C GLY A 55 9.22 2.43 -1.09
N VAL A 56 8.31 1.47 -0.96
CA VAL A 56 7.38 1.41 0.17
C VAL A 56 8.07 0.70 1.35
N VAL A 57 8.74 1.47 2.19
CA VAL A 57 9.57 0.98 3.32
C VAL A 57 8.88 1.06 4.67
N THR A 58 7.73 1.72 4.73
CA THR A 58 6.89 1.83 5.93
C THR A 58 5.42 1.78 5.57
N ASN A 59 4.60 1.23 6.46
CA ASN A 59 3.16 1.23 6.29
C ASN A 59 2.50 2.60 6.57
N GLU A 60 3.24 3.55 7.14
CA GLU A 60 2.72 4.89 7.48
C GLU A 60 2.37 5.71 6.24
N ILE A 61 3.05 5.47 5.12
CA ILE A 61 2.77 6.13 3.84
C ILE A 61 1.60 5.51 3.09
N LEU A 62 1.15 4.31 3.48
CA LEU A 62 0.03 3.64 2.80
C LEU A 62 -1.32 4.20 3.29
N PRO A 63 -2.24 4.56 2.39
CA PRO A 63 -3.61 4.91 2.74
C PRO A 63 -4.33 3.83 3.54
N SER A 64 -4.03 2.56 3.25
CA SER A 64 -4.53 1.40 3.97
C SER A 64 -3.52 0.26 3.93
N ASP A 65 -3.19 -0.29 5.08
CA ASP A 65 -2.35 -1.50 5.21
C ASP A 65 -3.10 -2.78 4.84
N ALA A 66 -4.42 -2.71 4.67
CA ALA A 66 -5.25 -3.86 4.31
C ALA A 66 -4.90 -4.44 2.94
N VAL A 67 -4.35 -3.64 2.03
CA VAL A 67 -3.88 -4.08 0.71
C VAL A 67 -2.84 -5.20 0.80
N PHE A 68 -2.14 -5.31 1.92
CA PHE A 68 -1.13 -6.33 2.14
C PHE A 68 -1.71 -7.75 2.22
N VAL A 69 -2.97 -7.88 2.64
CA VAL A 69 -3.64 -9.19 2.75
C VAL A 69 -3.83 -9.85 1.39
N PRO A 70 -4.51 -9.22 0.40
CA PRO A 70 -4.65 -9.83 -0.92
C PRO A 70 -3.31 -9.90 -1.69
N ALA A 71 -2.37 -8.97 -1.46
CA ALA A 71 -1.02 -9.07 -2.04
C ALA A 71 -0.29 -10.34 -1.56
N SER A 72 -0.38 -10.65 -0.27
CA SER A 72 0.20 -11.86 0.30
C SER A 72 -0.44 -13.13 -0.27
N ALA A 73 -1.77 -13.17 -0.40
CA ALA A 73 -2.48 -14.28 -1.00
C ALA A 73 -2.13 -14.47 -2.49
N LEU A 74 -1.98 -13.35 -3.23
CA LEU A 74 -1.57 -13.36 -4.64
C LEU A 74 -0.18 -13.98 -4.81
N PHE A 75 0.81 -13.53 -4.04
CA PHE A 75 2.18 -14.04 -4.15
C PHE A 75 2.38 -15.42 -3.54
N GLU A 76 1.52 -15.85 -2.63
CA GLU A 76 1.51 -17.23 -2.16
C GLU A 76 1.02 -18.17 -3.25
N ARG A 77 -0.11 -17.83 -3.90
CA ARG A 77 -0.69 -18.66 -4.94
C ARG A 77 0.09 -18.60 -6.26
N PHE A 78 0.61 -17.42 -6.60
CA PHE A 78 1.31 -17.13 -7.84
C PHE A 78 2.65 -16.41 -7.57
N PRO A 79 3.71 -17.16 -7.18
CA PRO A 79 5.00 -16.54 -6.86
C PRO A 79 5.65 -15.80 -8.04
N ASP A 80 5.26 -16.15 -9.27
CA ASP A 80 5.68 -15.56 -10.54
C ASP A 80 4.82 -14.39 -11.01
N ALA A 81 3.84 -13.96 -10.20
CA ALA A 81 2.99 -12.83 -10.53
C ALA A 81 3.80 -11.57 -10.87
N SER A 82 3.40 -10.89 -11.94
CA SER A 82 4.07 -9.66 -12.39
C SER A 82 4.04 -8.59 -11.30
N ARG A 83 5.22 -8.26 -10.80
CA ARG A 83 5.41 -7.30 -9.71
C ARG A 83 4.94 -5.90 -10.08
N SER A 84 5.15 -5.47 -11.34
CA SER A 84 4.70 -4.16 -11.83
C SER A 84 3.17 -4.10 -11.93
N LYS A 85 2.54 -5.11 -12.52
CA LYS A 85 1.07 -5.14 -12.62
C LYS A 85 0.39 -5.25 -11.26
N ALA A 86 0.97 -6.01 -10.33
CA ALA A 86 0.50 -6.07 -8.95
C ALA A 86 0.63 -4.70 -8.25
N PHE A 87 1.71 -3.96 -8.51
CA PHE A 87 1.92 -2.63 -7.95
C PHE A 87 0.93 -1.60 -8.54
N GLU A 88 0.67 -1.64 -9.84
CA GLU A 88 -0.37 -0.83 -10.48
C GLU A 88 -1.75 -1.10 -9.88
N TRP A 89 -2.12 -2.38 -9.72
CA TRP A 89 -3.36 -2.75 -9.04
C TRP A 89 -3.42 -2.17 -7.62
N MET A 90 -2.35 -2.33 -6.85
CA MET A 90 -2.27 -1.81 -5.49
C MET A 90 -2.48 -0.30 -5.43
N LEU A 91 -1.80 0.47 -6.29
CA LEU A 91 -1.95 1.92 -6.35
C LEU A 91 -3.38 2.33 -6.65
N GLN A 92 -4.03 1.65 -7.58
CA GLN A 92 -5.43 1.93 -7.92
C GLN A 92 -6.38 1.56 -6.78
N ALA A 93 -6.18 0.41 -6.13
CA ALA A 93 -6.97 0.02 -4.97
C ALA A 93 -6.87 1.05 -3.84
N LEU A 94 -5.67 1.58 -3.60
CA LEU A 94 -5.43 2.62 -2.60
C LEU A 94 -6.02 3.97 -3.01
N ARG A 95 -5.91 4.38 -4.28
CA ARG A 95 -6.47 5.63 -4.81
C ARG A 95 -7.97 5.70 -4.62
N TYR A 96 -8.67 4.63 -4.96
CA TYR A 96 -10.13 4.57 -4.88
C TYR A 96 -10.65 4.07 -3.53
N GLY A 97 -9.79 3.98 -2.52
CA GLY A 97 -10.19 3.62 -1.16
C GLY A 97 -10.85 2.24 -1.05
N ARG A 98 -10.46 1.28 -1.91
CA ARG A 98 -11.09 -0.05 -1.95
C ARG A 98 -11.14 -0.75 -0.60
N TYR A 99 -10.16 -0.49 0.26
CA TYR A 99 -10.08 -1.09 1.59
C TYR A 99 -10.38 -0.08 2.71
N SER A 100 -11.11 1.00 2.39
CA SER A 100 -11.64 1.94 3.37
C SER A 100 -13.02 1.47 3.85
N GLY A 101 -13.38 1.77 5.09
CA GLY A 101 -14.67 1.37 5.66
C GLY A 101 -14.82 -0.15 5.81
N SER A 102 -15.71 -0.77 5.05
CA SER A 102 -15.99 -2.23 5.10
C SER A 102 -14.93 -3.07 4.37
N ALA A 103 -13.66 -2.90 4.71
CA ALA A 103 -12.53 -3.57 4.07
C ALA A 103 -12.68 -5.10 3.95
N THR A 104 -13.32 -5.75 4.93
CA THR A 104 -13.50 -7.20 4.96
C THR A 104 -14.21 -7.75 3.72
N SER A 105 -15.25 -7.07 3.24
CA SER A 105 -15.96 -7.53 2.02
C SER A 105 -15.11 -7.42 0.78
N SER A 106 -14.40 -6.28 0.61
CA SER A 106 -13.49 -6.09 -0.52
C SER A 106 -12.31 -7.08 -0.49
N LEU A 107 -11.80 -7.39 0.70
CA LEU A 107 -10.75 -8.40 0.87
C LEU A 107 -11.24 -9.80 0.46
N ASP A 108 -12.43 -10.22 0.92
CA ASP A 108 -13.01 -11.51 0.54
C ASP A 108 -13.31 -11.59 -0.97
N GLU A 109 -13.71 -10.49 -1.59
CA GLU A 109 -13.89 -10.43 -3.06
C GLU A 109 -12.55 -10.67 -3.77
N ASP A 110 -11.50 -9.96 -3.37
CA ASP A 110 -10.19 -10.11 -3.99
C ASP A 110 -9.61 -11.51 -3.77
N LEU A 111 -9.79 -12.12 -2.60
CA LEU A 111 -9.38 -13.49 -2.35
C LEU A 111 -10.10 -14.49 -3.28
N ARG A 112 -11.40 -14.29 -3.51
CA ARG A 112 -12.16 -15.12 -4.46
C ARG A 112 -11.67 -14.96 -5.89
N GLU A 113 -11.33 -13.75 -6.32
CA GLU A 113 -10.76 -13.49 -7.64
C GLU A 113 -9.38 -14.16 -7.80
N ILE A 114 -8.55 -14.11 -6.76
CA ILE A 114 -7.25 -14.80 -6.74
C ILE A 114 -7.46 -16.32 -6.79
N ASP A 115 -8.36 -16.85 -5.97
CA ASP A 115 -8.55 -18.30 -5.86
C ASP A 115 -9.16 -18.92 -7.11
N SER A 116 -10.07 -18.22 -7.78
CA SER A 116 -10.75 -18.70 -8.99
C SER A 116 -9.97 -18.48 -10.27
N ALA A 117 -8.85 -17.74 -10.24
CA ALA A 117 -8.04 -17.47 -11.42
C ALA A 117 -7.20 -18.68 -11.83
N SER A 118 -7.05 -18.87 -13.13
CA SER A 118 -6.20 -19.90 -13.73
C SER A 118 -4.71 -19.51 -13.76
N GLY A 119 -4.39 -18.22 -13.56
CA GLY A 119 -3.02 -17.74 -13.57
C GLY A 119 -2.89 -16.31 -13.02
N PRO A 120 -1.63 -15.86 -12.81
CA PRO A 120 -1.35 -14.60 -12.12
C PRO A 120 -1.88 -13.36 -12.85
N SER A 121 -1.79 -13.33 -14.17
CA SER A 121 -2.28 -12.21 -14.98
C SER A 121 -3.80 -12.09 -14.90
N GLU A 122 -4.49 -13.22 -14.91
CA GLU A 122 -5.95 -13.24 -14.77
C GLU A 122 -6.38 -12.80 -13.38
N ALA A 123 -5.70 -13.25 -12.32
CA ALA A 123 -5.98 -12.85 -10.95
C ALA A 123 -5.89 -11.33 -10.79
N ILE A 124 -4.79 -10.73 -11.24
CA ILE A 124 -4.57 -9.28 -11.17
C ILE A 124 -5.65 -8.54 -11.96
N GLU A 125 -5.97 -9.00 -13.17
CA GLU A 125 -6.98 -8.33 -14.02
C GLU A 125 -8.39 -8.42 -13.41
N ARG A 126 -8.76 -9.56 -12.83
CA ARG A 126 -10.03 -9.73 -12.12
C ARG A 126 -10.14 -8.79 -10.92
N MET A 127 -9.08 -8.69 -10.09
CA MET A 127 -9.04 -7.72 -8.97
C MET A 127 -9.13 -6.27 -9.46
N ARG A 128 -8.47 -5.92 -10.59
CA ARG A 128 -8.56 -4.58 -11.20
C ARG A 128 -9.99 -4.22 -11.63
N ARG A 129 -10.73 -5.15 -12.20
CA ARG A 129 -12.14 -4.95 -12.60
C ARG A 129 -13.08 -4.65 -11.43
N ARG A 130 -12.67 -4.97 -10.19
CA ARG A 130 -13.42 -4.62 -8.97
C ARG A 130 -13.19 -3.18 -8.53
N ILE A 131 -12.24 -2.49 -9.13
CA ILE A 131 -11.93 -1.09 -8.87
C ILE A 131 -12.67 -0.25 -9.93
N ARG A 132 -13.04 0.99 -9.56
CA ARG A 132 -13.62 1.93 -10.54
C ARG A 132 -12.72 2.11 -11.75
N ALA A 133 -13.30 2.59 -12.85
CA ALA A 133 -12.58 2.88 -14.09
C ALA A 133 -11.28 3.64 -13.82
N ILE A 134 -10.22 3.16 -14.46
CA ILE A 134 -8.87 3.69 -14.26
C ILE A 134 -8.78 4.98 -15.05
N GLU A 135 -8.62 6.07 -14.32
CA GLU A 135 -8.31 7.39 -14.87
C GLU A 135 -6.87 7.75 -14.56
N ASP A 136 -6.21 8.46 -15.45
CA ASP A 136 -4.87 8.97 -15.20
C ASP A 136 -4.90 9.99 -14.05
N VAL A 137 -3.85 10.00 -13.24
CA VAL A 137 -3.70 11.00 -12.18
C VAL A 137 -3.25 12.31 -12.83
N THR A 138 -4.05 13.35 -12.70
CA THR A 138 -3.70 14.68 -13.19
C THR A 138 -2.85 15.45 -12.16
N ALA A 139 -2.06 16.41 -12.65
CA ALA A 139 -1.31 17.31 -11.77
C ALA A 139 -2.24 18.10 -10.82
N ASP A 140 -3.41 18.52 -11.33
CA ASP A 140 -4.39 19.25 -10.54
C ASP A 140 -5.01 18.40 -9.43
N GLU A 141 -5.25 17.11 -9.69
CA GLU A 141 -5.72 16.16 -8.67
C GLU A 141 -4.65 15.99 -7.58
N LEU A 142 -3.40 15.77 -8.00
CA LEU A 142 -2.29 15.61 -7.08
C LEU A 142 -2.10 16.83 -6.16
N LEU A 143 -2.21 18.05 -6.72
CA LEU A 143 -2.05 19.29 -5.97
C LEU A 143 -3.24 19.57 -5.03
N ARG A 144 -4.46 19.22 -5.43
CA ARG A 144 -5.66 19.39 -4.59
C ARG A 144 -5.70 18.42 -3.42
N ASP A 145 -5.34 17.17 -3.68
CA ASP A 145 -5.46 16.08 -2.70
C ASP A 145 -4.26 15.98 -1.75
N TYR A 146 -3.24 16.82 -1.94
CA TYR A 146 -2.03 16.74 -1.13
C TYR A 146 -2.28 16.93 0.37
N SER A 147 -3.20 17.79 0.76
CA SER A 147 -3.46 18.09 2.17
C SER A 147 -4.31 17.03 2.87
N ASP A 148 -5.27 16.42 2.17
CA ASP A 148 -6.31 15.59 2.78
C ASP A 148 -6.22 14.11 2.40
N ALA A 149 -5.67 13.79 1.24
CA ALA A 149 -5.64 12.43 0.75
C ALA A 149 -4.28 11.76 1.02
N ARG A 150 -4.29 10.74 1.86
CA ARG A 150 -3.13 9.87 2.10
C ARG A 150 -2.53 9.31 0.80
N PHE A 151 -3.36 9.12 -0.24
CA PHE A 151 -2.91 8.65 -1.53
C PHE A 151 -2.00 9.66 -2.25
N GLY A 152 -2.33 10.95 -2.23
CA GLY A 152 -1.47 12.01 -2.80
C GLY A 152 -0.08 12.02 -2.15
N ARG A 153 -0.02 11.86 -0.82
CA ARG A 153 1.26 11.75 -0.09
C ARG A 153 2.07 10.53 -0.52
N LEU A 154 1.43 9.37 -0.64
CA LEU A 154 2.08 8.16 -1.15
C LEU A 154 2.66 8.40 -2.54
N LEU A 155 1.87 8.97 -3.46
CA LEU A 155 2.28 9.19 -4.84
C LEU A 155 3.46 10.16 -4.93
N LEU A 156 3.42 11.29 -4.21
CA LEU A 156 4.52 12.24 -4.13
C LEU A 156 5.79 11.59 -3.59
N TYR A 157 5.67 10.81 -2.52
CA TYR A 157 6.80 10.07 -1.98
C TYR A 157 7.39 9.10 -3.00
N LEU A 158 6.57 8.33 -3.70
CA LEU A 158 7.03 7.40 -4.73
C LEU A 158 7.72 8.11 -5.90
N LEU A 159 7.23 9.28 -6.31
CA LEU A 159 7.89 10.12 -7.32
C LEU A 159 9.26 10.60 -6.86
N VAL A 160 9.36 11.07 -5.62
CA VAL A 160 10.61 11.50 -4.99
C VAL A 160 11.60 10.33 -4.89
N PHE A 161 11.13 9.17 -4.43
CA PHE A 161 11.94 7.95 -4.35
C PHE A 161 12.46 7.51 -5.73
N ARG A 162 11.57 7.47 -6.73
CA ARG A 162 11.91 7.08 -8.11
C ARG A 162 12.93 8.02 -8.73
N ASN A 163 12.81 9.32 -8.49
CA ASN A 163 13.72 10.35 -9.01
C ASN A 163 15.01 10.46 -8.19
N LYS A 164 15.19 9.59 -7.19
CA LYS A 164 16.41 9.58 -6.36
C LYS A 164 16.70 10.94 -5.71
N ALA A 165 15.65 11.64 -5.30
CA ALA A 165 15.79 12.93 -4.67
C ALA A 165 16.66 12.83 -3.42
N VAL A 166 17.49 13.85 -3.22
CA VAL A 166 18.39 14.00 -2.07
C VAL A 166 17.80 14.98 -1.07
N ASP A 167 18.26 14.91 0.18
CA ASP A 167 17.85 15.83 1.22
C ASP A 167 18.39 17.24 0.96
N TRP A 168 17.76 18.24 1.54
CA TRP A 168 18.09 19.66 1.37
C TRP A 168 19.31 20.10 2.16
N ASP A 169 19.73 19.29 3.13
CA ASP A 169 20.79 19.63 4.08
C ASP A 169 22.22 19.54 3.51
N GLN A 170 22.38 19.40 2.21
CA GLN A 170 23.67 19.24 1.52
C GLN A 170 24.44 17.94 1.88
N SER A 171 23.86 17.07 2.70
CA SER A 171 24.48 15.77 3.03
C SER A 171 24.58 14.83 1.84
N GLY A 172 23.79 15.10 0.78
CA GLY A 172 23.67 14.23 -0.38
C GLY A 172 22.95 12.92 -0.11
N TYR A 173 22.36 12.73 1.09
CA TYR A 173 21.59 11.55 1.41
C TYR A 173 20.32 11.49 0.56
N ARG A 174 20.11 10.34 -0.04
CA ARG A 174 18.86 10.05 -0.76
C ARG A 174 17.75 9.83 0.25
N ILE A 175 16.57 10.36 -0.07
CA ILE A 175 15.36 10.14 0.73
C ILE A 175 15.11 8.64 0.86
N ALA A 176 14.81 8.17 2.07
CA ALA A 176 14.66 6.79 2.49
C ALA A 176 15.97 5.96 2.51
N PHE A 177 17.14 6.58 2.32
CA PHE A 177 18.43 5.88 2.38
C PHE A 177 19.37 6.51 3.41
N GLN A 178 20.16 5.66 4.04
CA GLN A 178 21.34 6.04 4.79
C GLN A 178 22.55 5.52 4.00
N GLY A 179 23.26 6.42 3.31
CA GLY A 179 24.24 6.01 2.31
C GLY A 179 23.58 5.25 1.16
N ASN A 180 23.97 4.00 0.94
CA ASN A 180 23.39 3.13 -0.09
C ASN A 180 22.33 2.15 0.45
N GLU A 181 22.08 2.14 1.76
CA GLU A 181 21.15 1.21 2.41
C GLU A 181 19.78 1.86 2.60
N LEU A 182 18.72 1.08 2.32
CA LEU A 182 17.35 1.49 2.56
C LEU A 182 17.08 1.50 4.07
N VAL A 183 16.60 2.64 4.60
CA VAL A 183 16.32 2.79 6.03
C VAL A 183 15.00 2.14 6.38
N SER A 184 15.04 1.08 7.17
CA SER A 184 13.85 0.46 7.74
C SER A 184 13.15 1.42 8.71
N GLY A 185 11.84 1.60 8.55
CA GLY A 185 11.04 2.49 9.40
C GLY A 185 11.16 3.98 9.06
N PHE A 186 11.70 4.32 7.90
CA PHE A 186 11.72 5.70 7.41
C PHE A 186 10.28 6.25 7.34
N SER A 187 10.06 7.37 8.02
CA SER A 187 8.79 8.10 7.98
C SER A 187 9.01 9.46 7.32
N PRO A 188 8.52 9.66 6.08
CA PRO A 188 8.72 10.91 5.38
C PRO A 188 7.94 12.04 6.08
N GLN A 189 8.63 13.14 6.34
CA GLN A 189 8.02 14.35 6.84
C GLN A 189 7.78 15.33 5.69
N PHE A 190 6.54 15.80 5.57
CA PHE A 190 6.17 16.80 4.57
C PHE A 190 6.13 18.17 5.24
N HIS A 191 7.11 19.00 4.93
CA HIS A 191 7.21 20.35 5.45
C HIS A 191 6.90 21.38 4.37
N HIS A 192 6.33 22.52 4.79
CA HIS A 192 6.25 23.68 3.93
C HIS A 192 7.66 24.25 3.73
N ILE A 193 8.01 24.60 2.50
CA ILE A 193 9.28 25.29 2.18
C ILE A 193 9.36 26.60 2.97
N PHE A 194 8.23 27.31 3.08
CA PHE A 194 8.11 28.50 3.92
C PHE A 194 7.11 28.22 5.04
N PRO A 195 7.47 28.53 6.32
CA PRO A 195 6.52 28.41 7.43
C PRO A 195 5.26 29.22 7.17
N ARG A 196 4.08 28.66 7.50
CA ARG A 196 2.79 29.35 7.30
C ARG A 196 2.76 30.74 7.95
N GLY A 197 3.29 30.88 9.18
CA GLY A 197 3.40 32.17 9.86
C GLY A 197 4.16 33.19 9.06
N PHE A 198 5.26 32.82 8.42
CA PHE A 198 6.04 33.73 7.57
C PHE A 198 5.24 34.24 6.36
N LEU A 199 4.38 33.42 5.78
CA LEU A 199 3.54 33.81 4.64
C LEU A 199 2.36 34.70 5.05
N THR A 200 1.85 34.53 6.27
CA THR A 200 0.77 35.37 6.80
C THR A 200 1.25 36.70 7.31
N ASP A 201 2.42 36.77 7.94
CA ASP A 201 2.97 38.00 8.54
C ASP A 201 3.53 38.98 7.50
N LYS A 202 3.94 38.49 6.31
CA LYS A 202 4.56 39.33 5.26
C LYS A 202 3.60 39.74 4.14
N ALA A 203 2.30 39.93 4.41
CA ALA A 203 1.35 40.53 3.45
C ALA A 203 1.41 39.99 2.01
N ILE A 204 1.90 38.78 1.81
CA ILE A 204 1.64 38.00 0.60
C ILE A 204 0.19 37.60 0.77
N GLY A 205 -0.72 38.33 0.14
CA GLY A 205 -2.15 38.38 0.37
C GLY A 205 -2.74 37.06 0.86
N LYS A 206 -3.70 37.12 1.79
CA LYS A 206 -4.37 35.92 2.32
C LYS A 206 -4.56 34.96 1.17
N PRO A 207 -4.04 33.72 1.22
CA PRO A 207 -4.36 32.72 0.22
C PRO A 207 -5.89 32.65 0.17
N GLN A 208 -6.47 32.82 -1.02
CA GLN A 208 -7.90 32.62 -1.18
C GLN A 208 -8.21 31.29 -0.54
N SER A 209 -9.22 31.25 0.30
CA SER A 209 -9.69 30.05 1.01
C SER A 209 -9.95 28.95 -0.01
N GLY A 210 -9.00 28.07 -0.21
CA GLY A 210 -9.07 27.02 -1.24
C GLY A 210 -7.72 26.51 -1.73
N GLY A 211 -6.59 27.12 -1.37
CA GLY A 211 -5.29 26.71 -1.83
C GLY A 211 -4.32 26.44 -0.67
N PHE A 212 -3.87 25.20 -0.58
CA PHE A 212 -2.75 24.80 0.26
C PHE A 212 -2.95 24.89 1.78
N GLY A 213 -3.80 23.99 2.31
CA GLY A 213 -3.80 23.63 3.72
C GLY A 213 -3.03 22.34 3.95
#